data_666fb713bd0d7437d3f9f1dd0a5579a4
#
_entry.id   666fb713bd0d7437d3f9f1dd0a5579a4
#
_cell.length_a   1.000
_cell.length_b   1.000
_cell.length_c   1.000
_cell.angle_alpha   90.00
_cell.angle_beta   90.00
_cell.angle_gamma   90.00
#
_symmetry.space_group_name_H-M   'P 1'
#
loop_
_entity.id
_entity.type
_entity.pdbx_description
1 polymer ?
#
loop_
_entity_poly.entity_id
_entity_poly.type
_entity_poly.pdbx_seq_one_letter_code
_entity_poly.pdbx_strand_id
1 'polypeptide(L)'
;MSHHHPASDPTAALQADLRAKGVRYALASFVDLHGVSKAKAVPLEHLAQMMAGSELFTGAALDGVPQEVSDDEVAAVPDPASITVLPWQREVAWFASDLHLHGQPFDACSRNILGRVRQEAAAMGFRFNLGIETEFFVLKKGVAGGWVPYSDRDTLDKPAYDVRGLLDNLPWLGELVQAMNDLGWGVYSFDHEDGPGQFETDFDYAEVLTMADRLTFFKLMAKEIAHRHGLLATFMPKPFGDRTGSGAHFNMSLADLQTGANLFATPDATPGKVTRLAEHFIAGVLRHAPAICAVIAPTVNSYKRLVAQGSMSGFTWAPVFICYGNNNRTNMLRIPSPGGRVECRAADISCNPYLGAALMLAAGLEGIREELDPGVPNLVNAYTLSAAERAERGLTMLPRTLGDAIEAFARDPLAESVFGDAMFKAFITYKREEWESYHSAVSEWEQQRYLEFF
;
A
#
# COMPACT_ATOMS: atom_id res chain seq x y z
N MET A 1 -21.16 -6.83 52.56
CA MET A 1 -21.88 -6.82 51.26
C MET A 1 -21.02 -6.07 50.26
N SER A 2 -20.22 -6.80 49.50
CA SER A 2 -19.39 -6.20 48.44
C SER A 2 -20.26 -5.99 47.21
N HIS A 3 -20.51 -4.74 46.88
CA HIS A 3 -21.15 -4.37 45.64
C HIS A 3 -20.21 -4.70 44.47
N HIS A 4 -20.44 -5.83 43.78
CA HIS A 4 -19.95 -6.05 42.44
C HIS A 4 -20.65 -5.02 41.55
N HIS A 5 -19.94 -3.96 41.13
CA HIS A 5 -20.35 -3.24 39.93
C HIS A 5 -20.20 -4.23 38.76
N PRO A 6 -21.26 -4.48 37.97
CA PRO A 6 -21.09 -5.22 36.74
C PRO A 6 -20.11 -4.41 35.87
N ALA A 7 -19.06 -5.07 35.39
CA ALA A 7 -18.16 -4.48 34.40
C ALA A 7 -19.06 -4.00 33.23
N SER A 8 -19.01 -2.74 32.93
CA SER A 8 -19.77 -2.17 31.80
C SER A 8 -19.34 -2.91 30.53
N ASP A 9 -20.31 -3.41 29.77
CA ASP A 9 -20.07 -4.02 28.46
C ASP A 9 -19.26 -3.03 27.61
N PRO A 10 -18.02 -3.38 27.15
CA PRO A 10 -17.18 -2.47 26.37
C PRO A 10 -17.88 -1.97 25.11
N THR A 11 -18.73 -2.80 24.49
CA THR A 11 -19.48 -2.43 23.29
C THR A 11 -20.57 -1.43 23.58
N ALA A 12 -21.27 -1.55 24.73
CA ALA A 12 -22.26 -0.59 25.15
C ALA A 12 -21.63 0.79 25.46
N ALA A 13 -20.44 0.80 26.08
CA ALA A 13 -19.70 2.04 26.32
C ALA A 13 -19.26 2.69 25.00
N LEU A 14 -18.76 1.93 24.04
CA LEU A 14 -18.40 2.41 22.71
C LEU A 14 -19.61 2.99 21.97
N GLN A 15 -20.74 2.28 22.00
CA GLN A 15 -21.99 2.76 21.37
C GLN A 15 -22.45 4.09 21.97
N ALA A 16 -22.35 4.25 23.30
CA ALA A 16 -22.71 5.50 23.96
C ALA A 16 -21.78 6.66 23.58
N ASP A 17 -20.48 6.43 23.49
CA ASP A 17 -19.48 7.41 23.04
C ASP A 17 -19.72 7.84 21.60
N LEU A 18 -19.95 6.90 20.70
CA LEU A 18 -20.26 7.20 19.30
C LEU A 18 -21.56 8.00 19.14
N ARG A 19 -22.58 7.64 19.92
CA ARG A 19 -23.85 8.39 19.92
C ARG A 19 -23.66 9.83 20.41
N ALA A 20 -22.83 10.02 21.43
CA ALA A 20 -22.51 11.37 21.94
C ALA A 20 -21.74 12.21 20.90
N LYS A 21 -20.96 11.58 20.02
CA LYS A 21 -20.27 12.21 18.88
C LYS A 21 -21.17 12.45 17.66
N GLY A 22 -22.45 12.06 17.73
CA GLY A 22 -23.44 12.24 16.64
C GLY A 22 -23.42 11.12 15.59
N VAL A 23 -22.71 10.02 15.83
CA VAL A 23 -22.71 8.87 14.93
C VAL A 23 -24.06 8.18 14.92
N ARG A 24 -24.54 7.85 13.74
CA ARG A 24 -25.82 7.17 13.48
C ARG A 24 -25.64 5.81 12.82
N TYR A 25 -24.55 5.63 12.07
CA TYR A 25 -24.26 4.42 11.31
C TYR A 25 -22.84 3.94 11.57
N ALA A 26 -22.66 2.63 11.55
CA ALA A 26 -21.38 1.98 11.63
C ALA A 26 -21.13 1.11 10.40
N LEU A 27 -19.91 1.12 9.87
CA LEU A 27 -19.50 0.33 8.71
C LEU A 27 -18.56 -0.79 9.18
N ALA A 28 -18.95 -2.06 8.96
CA ALA A 28 -18.01 -3.18 9.00
C ALA A 28 -17.33 -3.27 7.64
N SER A 29 -16.05 -2.87 7.56
CA SER A 29 -15.33 -2.75 6.30
C SER A 29 -14.11 -3.67 6.26
N PHE A 30 -13.92 -4.36 5.14
CA PHE A 30 -12.73 -5.12 4.82
C PHE A 30 -12.24 -4.77 3.40
N VAL A 31 -11.10 -5.31 2.98
CA VAL A 31 -10.62 -5.18 1.61
C VAL A 31 -10.59 -6.53 0.90
N ASP A 32 -10.90 -6.51 -0.40
CA ASP A 32 -10.70 -7.64 -1.28
C ASP A 32 -9.20 -7.85 -1.60
N LEU A 33 -8.88 -8.84 -2.41
CA LEU A 33 -7.51 -9.14 -2.86
C LEU A 33 -6.82 -7.92 -3.50
N HIS A 34 -7.58 -7.06 -4.19
CA HIS A 34 -7.06 -5.87 -4.85
C HIS A 34 -6.82 -4.68 -3.88
N GLY A 35 -7.17 -4.82 -2.60
CA GLY A 35 -7.11 -3.71 -1.64
C GLY A 35 -8.27 -2.72 -1.78
N VAL A 36 -9.38 -3.12 -2.42
CA VAL A 36 -10.57 -2.30 -2.57
C VAL A 36 -11.53 -2.54 -1.41
N SER A 37 -11.91 -1.45 -0.72
CA SER A 37 -12.80 -1.53 0.43
C SER A 37 -14.21 -1.97 0.06
N LYS A 38 -14.74 -2.89 0.84
CA LYS A 38 -16.12 -3.38 0.85
C LYS A 38 -16.70 -3.15 2.25
N ALA A 39 -17.98 -2.86 2.37
CA ALA A 39 -18.60 -2.66 3.67
C ALA A 39 -20.09 -2.97 3.64
N LYS A 40 -20.63 -3.33 4.80
CA LYS A 40 -22.04 -3.18 5.14
C LYS A 40 -22.19 -2.11 6.22
N ALA A 41 -23.29 -1.37 6.15
CA ALA A 41 -23.65 -0.36 7.12
C ALA A 41 -24.77 -0.88 8.04
N VAL A 42 -24.64 -0.62 9.33
CA VAL A 42 -25.70 -0.88 10.31
C VAL A 42 -26.08 0.43 11.01
N PRO A 43 -27.36 0.61 11.40
CA PRO A 43 -27.74 1.63 12.40
C PRO A 43 -26.97 1.42 13.70
N LEU A 44 -26.61 2.49 14.37
CA LEU A 44 -25.77 2.42 15.58
C LEU A 44 -26.39 1.55 16.70
N GLU A 45 -27.72 1.39 16.71
CA GLU A 45 -28.45 0.52 17.62
C GLU A 45 -28.04 -0.95 17.51
N HIS A 46 -27.56 -1.37 16.33
CA HIS A 46 -27.11 -2.74 16.04
C HIS A 46 -25.58 -2.92 16.14
N LEU A 47 -24.86 -1.95 16.71
CA LEU A 47 -23.39 -2.01 16.84
C LEU A 47 -22.92 -3.29 17.53
N ALA A 48 -23.61 -3.75 18.58
CA ALA A 48 -23.21 -4.94 19.32
C ALA A 48 -23.27 -6.21 18.45
N GLN A 49 -24.29 -6.34 17.62
CA GLN A 49 -24.42 -7.46 16.68
C GLN A 49 -23.32 -7.39 15.60
N MET A 50 -23.08 -6.19 15.05
CA MET A 50 -22.01 -5.98 14.06
C MET A 50 -20.64 -6.35 14.63
N MET A 51 -20.33 -5.90 15.86
CA MET A 51 -19.06 -6.24 16.53
C MET A 51 -18.91 -7.74 16.80
N ALA A 52 -20.04 -8.47 16.90
CA ALA A 52 -20.04 -9.92 17.02
C ALA A 52 -20.00 -10.66 15.65
N GLY A 53 -19.89 -9.94 14.53
CA GLY A 53 -19.79 -10.53 13.20
C GLY A 53 -21.13 -10.86 12.55
N SER A 54 -22.18 -10.09 12.81
CA SER A 54 -23.50 -10.31 12.15
C SER A 54 -23.50 -9.95 10.66
N GLU A 55 -22.51 -9.18 10.19
CA GLU A 55 -22.47 -8.73 8.79
C GLU A 55 -21.79 -9.78 7.91
N LEU A 56 -22.63 -10.54 7.23
CA LEU A 56 -22.21 -11.64 6.35
C LEU A 56 -22.09 -11.17 4.91
N PHE A 57 -21.08 -11.68 4.19
CA PHE A 57 -20.81 -11.35 2.80
C PHE A 57 -20.69 -12.63 1.98
N THR A 58 -21.41 -12.67 0.86
CA THR A 58 -21.27 -13.73 -0.15
C THR A 58 -19.97 -13.49 -0.93
N GLY A 59 -18.92 -14.25 -0.63
CA GLY A 59 -17.60 -14.05 -1.24
C GLY A 59 -17.62 -14.21 -2.75
N ALA A 60 -18.38 -15.15 -3.28
CA ALA A 60 -18.54 -15.38 -4.72
C ALA A 60 -19.13 -14.15 -5.49
N ALA A 61 -19.72 -13.18 -4.80
CA ALA A 61 -20.19 -11.94 -5.41
C ALA A 61 -19.11 -10.85 -5.46
N LEU A 62 -17.90 -11.13 -4.98
CA LEU A 62 -16.81 -10.17 -4.82
C LEU A 62 -15.58 -10.61 -5.61
N ASP A 63 -14.99 -9.69 -6.36
CA ASP A 63 -13.67 -9.96 -6.92
C ASP A 63 -12.65 -10.15 -5.79
N GLY A 64 -11.84 -11.21 -5.90
CA GLY A 64 -10.73 -11.44 -4.98
C GLY A 64 -11.11 -11.93 -3.58
N VAL A 65 -12.30 -12.52 -3.42
CA VAL A 65 -12.64 -13.39 -2.29
C VAL A 65 -12.83 -14.80 -2.84
N PRO A 66 -11.92 -15.76 -2.58
CA PRO A 66 -11.92 -17.05 -3.21
C PRO A 66 -12.98 -17.99 -2.60
N GLN A 67 -14.23 -17.77 -2.97
CA GLN A 67 -15.36 -18.58 -2.59
C GLN A 67 -16.24 -18.91 -3.81
N GLU A 68 -16.82 -20.08 -3.79
CA GLU A 68 -17.83 -20.51 -4.76
C GLU A 68 -19.24 -20.07 -4.31
N VAL A 69 -20.19 -20.09 -5.23
CA VAL A 69 -21.59 -19.70 -4.94
C VAL A 69 -22.30 -20.63 -3.94
N SER A 70 -21.74 -21.81 -3.70
CA SER A 70 -22.22 -22.81 -2.75
C SER A 70 -21.55 -22.73 -1.37
N ASP A 71 -20.54 -21.87 -1.21
CA ASP A 71 -19.85 -21.72 0.06
C ASP A 71 -20.65 -20.86 1.04
N ASP A 72 -20.45 -21.10 2.33
CA ASP A 72 -21.04 -20.30 3.37
C ASP A 72 -20.45 -18.88 3.35
N GLU A 73 -21.27 -17.90 3.72
CA GLU A 73 -20.88 -16.48 3.77
C GLU A 73 -19.77 -16.23 4.81
N VAL A 74 -18.88 -15.31 4.47
CA VAL A 74 -17.86 -14.81 5.42
C VAL A 74 -18.44 -13.68 6.26
N ALA A 75 -18.14 -13.68 7.54
CA ALA A 75 -18.51 -12.64 8.50
C ALA A 75 -17.41 -11.57 8.59
N ALA A 76 -17.76 -10.29 8.51
CA ALA A 76 -16.86 -9.21 8.86
C ALA A 76 -16.92 -8.97 10.37
N VAL A 77 -15.80 -9.17 11.06
CA VAL A 77 -15.64 -8.95 12.50
C VAL A 77 -14.81 -7.68 12.69
N PRO A 78 -15.41 -6.55 13.10
CA PRO A 78 -14.71 -5.28 13.26
C PRO A 78 -13.66 -5.31 14.37
N ASP A 79 -12.52 -4.69 14.10
CA ASP A 79 -11.51 -4.41 15.12
C ASP A 79 -11.86 -3.09 15.83
N PRO A 80 -12.19 -3.10 17.13
CA PRO A 80 -12.54 -1.88 17.87
C PRO A 80 -11.39 -0.86 17.93
N ALA A 81 -10.13 -1.31 17.79
CA ALA A 81 -8.97 -0.41 17.78
C ALA A 81 -8.83 0.40 16.49
N SER A 82 -9.50 -0.02 15.40
CA SER A 82 -9.45 0.64 14.09
C SER A 82 -10.51 1.73 13.90
N ILE A 83 -11.39 1.94 14.88
CA ILE A 83 -12.53 2.85 14.74
C ILE A 83 -12.13 4.24 14.26
N THR A 84 -12.83 4.71 13.24
CA THR A 84 -12.62 6.02 12.63
C THR A 84 -13.97 6.67 12.32
N VAL A 85 -14.28 7.80 12.97
CA VAL A 85 -15.44 8.63 12.57
C VAL A 85 -15.04 9.40 11.31
N LEU A 86 -15.85 9.32 10.25
CA LEU A 86 -15.50 9.94 8.97
C LEU A 86 -15.42 11.47 9.12
N PRO A 87 -14.27 12.13 8.87
CA PRO A 87 -14.14 13.58 9.02
C PRO A 87 -15.11 14.36 8.14
N TRP A 88 -15.40 13.86 6.94
CA TRP A 88 -16.31 14.48 5.96
C TRP A 88 -17.78 14.11 6.15
N GLN A 89 -18.07 13.08 6.97
CA GLN A 89 -19.46 12.61 7.23
C GLN A 89 -19.56 12.06 8.66
N ARG A 90 -19.57 12.95 9.65
CA ARG A 90 -19.42 12.63 11.08
C ARG A 90 -20.53 11.73 11.65
N GLU A 91 -21.62 11.52 10.94
CA GLU A 91 -22.66 10.57 11.34
C GLU A 91 -22.32 9.11 11.09
N VAL A 92 -21.16 8.82 10.46
CA VAL A 92 -20.70 7.48 10.12
C VAL A 92 -19.38 7.16 10.82
N ALA A 93 -19.31 5.98 11.45
CA ALA A 93 -18.08 5.38 11.95
C ALA A 93 -17.66 4.20 11.06
N TRP A 94 -16.39 4.15 10.69
CA TRP A 94 -15.76 3.07 9.93
C TRP A 94 -14.92 2.21 10.84
N PHE A 95 -14.93 0.88 10.61
CA PHE A 95 -14.09 -0.10 11.28
C PHE A 95 -13.41 -0.97 10.23
N ALA A 96 -12.08 -1.14 10.33
CA ALA A 96 -11.42 -2.25 9.65
C ALA A 96 -11.87 -3.57 10.30
N SER A 97 -12.17 -4.55 9.45
CA SER A 97 -12.69 -5.84 9.90
C SER A 97 -11.84 -6.98 9.40
N ASP A 98 -11.70 -8.00 10.23
CA ASP A 98 -11.19 -9.30 9.83
C ASP A 98 -12.34 -10.15 9.26
N LEU A 99 -12.07 -10.93 8.21
CA LEU A 99 -13.05 -11.90 7.74
C LEU A 99 -12.94 -13.21 8.53
N HIS A 100 -14.09 -13.74 8.91
CA HIS A 100 -14.22 -15.02 9.61
C HIS A 100 -15.17 -15.94 8.83
N LEU A 101 -14.86 -17.22 8.83
CA LEU A 101 -15.72 -18.29 8.34
C LEU A 101 -15.99 -19.27 9.48
N HIS A 102 -17.26 -19.55 9.77
CA HIS A 102 -17.66 -20.42 10.92
C HIS A 102 -17.05 -19.98 12.25
N GLY A 103 -16.91 -18.67 12.47
CA GLY A 103 -16.32 -18.12 13.69
C GLY A 103 -14.79 -18.23 13.81
N GLN A 104 -14.12 -18.74 12.78
CA GLN A 104 -12.66 -18.80 12.69
C GLN A 104 -12.12 -17.77 11.69
N PRO A 105 -10.92 -17.23 11.89
CA PRO A 105 -10.29 -16.35 10.91
C PRO A 105 -10.29 -17.00 9.52
N PHE A 106 -10.77 -16.25 8.52
CA PHE A 106 -10.75 -16.72 7.14
C PHE A 106 -9.35 -16.54 6.56
N ASP A 107 -8.75 -17.64 6.09
CA ASP A 107 -7.35 -17.67 5.63
C ASP A 107 -7.08 -16.75 4.44
N ALA A 108 -8.05 -16.56 3.58
CA ALA A 108 -7.93 -15.67 2.42
C ALA A 108 -8.37 -14.23 2.70
N CYS A 109 -8.27 -13.77 3.93
CA CYS A 109 -8.45 -12.36 4.30
C CYS A 109 -7.08 -11.65 4.34
N SER A 110 -6.90 -10.59 3.56
CA SER A 110 -5.65 -9.83 3.49
C SER A 110 -5.17 -9.33 4.86
N ARG A 111 -6.11 -8.84 5.70
CA ARG A 111 -5.80 -8.33 7.05
C ARG A 111 -5.39 -9.47 7.99
N ASN A 112 -6.03 -10.64 7.91
CA ASN A 112 -5.65 -11.83 8.69
C ASN A 112 -4.26 -12.34 8.28
N ILE A 113 -3.93 -12.31 6.99
CA ILE A 113 -2.61 -12.69 6.47
C ILE A 113 -1.53 -11.81 7.11
N LEU A 114 -1.70 -10.49 7.09
CA LEU A 114 -0.75 -9.58 7.77
C LEU A 114 -0.70 -9.83 9.27
N GLY A 115 -1.85 -10.09 9.90
CA GLY A 115 -1.96 -10.41 11.33
C GLY A 115 -1.12 -11.64 11.73
N ARG A 116 -1.11 -12.69 10.90
CA ARG A 116 -0.28 -13.89 11.15
C ARG A 116 1.22 -13.58 11.09
N VAL A 117 1.68 -12.90 10.04
CA VAL A 117 3.12 -12.56 9.90
C VAL A 117 3.56 -11.57 11.00
N ARG A 118 2.69 -10.64 11.38
CA ARG A 118 2.91 -9.75 12.53
C ARG A 118 3.10 -10.52 13.85
N GLN A 119 2.34 -11.59 14.07
CA GLN A 119 2.49 -12.46 15.24
C GLN A 119 3.82 -13.22 15.20
N GLU A 120 4.27 -13.67 14.02
CA GLU A 120 5.60 -14.28 13.86
C GLU A 120 6.71 -13.29 14.23
N ALA A 121 6.63 -12.04 13.78
CA ALA A 121 7.58 -11.00 14.17
C ALA A 121 7.57 -10.77 15.68
N ALA A 122 6.38 -10.72 16.30
CA ALA A 122 6.24 -10.55 17.74
C ALA A 122 6.83 -11.74 18.53
N ALA A 123 6.68 -12.98 18.04
CA ALA A 123 7.30 -14.16 18.64
C ALA A 123 8.84 -14.13 18.57
N MET A 124 9.42 -13.39 17.62
CA MET A 124 10.86 -13.12 17.51
C MET A 124 11.30 -11.89 18.34
N GLY A 125 10.38 -11.24 19.07
CA GLY A 125 10.66 -10.05 19.87
C GLY A 125 10.61 -8.74 19.09
N PHE A 126 10.03 -8.73 17.88
CA PHE A 126 9.99 -7.56 17.00
C PHE A 126 8.59 -6.97 16.86
N ARG A 127 8.54 -5.64 16.76
CA ARG A 127 7.40 -4.88 16.24
C ARG A 127 7.78 -4.28 14.89
N PHE A 128 7.01 -4.57 13.87
CA PHE A 128 7.21 -3.98 12.56
C PHE A 128 6.50 -2.64 12.46
N ASN A 129 7.27 -1.58 12.16
CA ASN A 129 6.78 -0.24 11.91
C ASN A 129 6.86 0.04 10.41
N LEU A 130 5.82 0.70 9.90
CA LEU A 130 5.68 1.06 8.50
C LEU A 130 5.24 2.51 8.36
N GLY A 131 5.93 3.28 7.51
CA GLY A 131 5.49 4.56 6.98
C GLY A 131 5.26 4.40 5.48
N ILE A 132 4.26 5.05 4.93
CA ILE A 132 3.96 5.00 3.49
C ILE A 132 3.84 6.42 2.97
N GLU A 133 4.72 6.79 2.04
CA GLU A 133 4.61 8.00 1.23
C GLU A 133 3.48 7.78 0.21
N THR A 134 2.55 8.72 0.08
CA THR A 134 1.34 8.50 -0.72
C THR A 134 1.30 9.47 -1.91
N GLU A 135 1.74 8.98 -3.08
CA GLU A 135 1.66 9.73 -4.33
C GLU A 135 0.33 9.41 -5.07
N PHE A 136 -0.37 10.43 -5.53
CA PHE A 136 -1.63 10.26 -6.27
C PHE A 136 -1.96 11.46 -7.14
N PHE A 137 -2.84 11.28 -8.13
CA PHE A 137 -3.30 12.37 -9.00
C PHE A 137 -4.69 12.84 -8.60
N VAL A 138 -4.89 14.18 -8.65
CA VAL A 138 -6.21 14.80 -8.51
C VAL A 138 -6.51 15.64 -9.75
N LEU A 139 -7.62 15.29 -10.41
CA LEU A 139 -7.92 15.71 -11.77
C LEU A 139 -9.36 16.24 -11.87
N LYS A 140 -9.59 17.11 -12.86
CA LYS A 140 -10.95 17.52 -13.29
C LYS A 140 -11.23 17.08 -14.72
N LYS A 141 -12.51 17.07 -15.12
CA LYS A 141 -12.88 16.91 -16.53
C LYS A 141 -12.43 18.12 -17.32
N GLY A 142 -11.69 17.88 -18.41
CA GLY A 142 -11.32 18.93 -19.38
C GLY A 142 -12.49 19.36 -20.25
N VAL A 143 -12.46 20.60 -20.75
CA VAL A 143 -13.50 21.16 -21.63
C VAL A 143 -13.60 20.38 -22.94
N ALA A 144 -12.47 19.91 -23.47
CA ALA A 144 -12.39 19.07 -24.67
C ALA A 144 -12.60 17.58 -24.40
N GLY A 145 -12.98 17.20 -23.19
CA GLY A 145 -13.01 15.83 -22.71
C GLY A 145 -11.68 15.40 -22.08
N GLY A 146 -11.62 14.14 -21.60
CA GLY A 146 -10.43 13.63 -20.89
C GLY A 146 -10.28 14.17 -19.47
N TRP A 147 -9.12 13.89 -18.86
CA TRP A 147 -8.78 14.30 -17.50
C TRP A 147 -7.56 15.23 -17.52
N VAL A 148 -7.65 16.34 -16.80
CA VAL A 148 -6.62 17.38 -16.74
C VAL A 148 -6.37 17.77 -15.28
N PRO A 149 -5.22 18.38 -14.94
CA PRO A 149 -4.97 18.93 -13.60
C PRO A 149 -6.08 19.89 -13.16
N TYR A 150 -6.29 19.99 -11.85
CA TYR A 150 -7.28 20.95 -11.31
C TYR A 150 -6.91 22.40 -11.64
N SER A 151 -5.66 22.79 -11.42
CA SER A 151 -5.19 24.13 -11.79
C SER A 151 -4.84 24.21 -13.28
N ASP A 152 -5.41 25.20 -13.97
CA ASP A 152 -5.07 25.49 -15.37
C ASP A 152 -3.64 26.07 -15.52
N ARG A 153 -2.99 26.43 -14.41
CA ARG A 153 -1.60 26.93 -14.37
C ARG A 153 -0.58 25.82 -14.13
N ASP A 154 -1.04 24.60 -13.88
CA ASP A 154 -0.18 23.44 -13.66
C ASP A 154 0.24 22.82 -14.98
N THR A 155 1.19 23.50 -15.65
CA THR A 155 1.63 23.23 -17.01
C THR A 155 3.14 23.05 -17.16
N LEU A 156 3.86 22.95 -16.05
CA LEU A 156 5.31 22.75 -16.08
C LEU A 156 5.64 21.31 -16.44
N ASP A 157 6.69 21.09 -17.21
CA ASP A 157 7.21 19.75 -17.51
C ASP A 157 7.80 19.07 -16.27
N LYS A 158 8.24 19.86 -15.29
CA LYS A 158 8.80 19.44 -14.00
C LYS A 158 8.22 20.29 -12.88
N PRO A 159 7.01 20.01 -12.42
CA PRO A 159 6.32 20.82 -11.42
C PRO A 159 6.68 20.47 -9.98
N ALA A 160 7.57 19.50 -9.73
CA ALA A 160 7.92 19.10 -8.37
C ALA A 160 8.23 20.31 -7.48
N TYR A 161 7.54 20.40 -6.35
CA TYR A 161 7.65 21.48 -5.36
C TYR A 161 7.21 22.86 -5.86
N ASP A 162 6.44 22.95 -6.96
CA ASP A 162 5.96 24.24 -7.47
C ASP A 162 4.95 24.86 -6.50
N VAL A 163 5.33 26.03 -5.96
CA VAL A 163 4.51 26.73 -4.95
C VAL A 163 3.14 27.13 -5.52
N ARG A 164 3.07 27.54 -6.80
CA ARG A 164 1.79 27.95 -7.41
C ARG A 164 0.85 26.74 -7.58
N GLY A 165 1.40 25.62 -8.06
CA GLY A 165 0.65 24.36 -8.18
C GLY A 165 0.12 23.92 -6.82
N LEU A 166 0.94 23.98 -5.76
CA LEU A 166 0.52 23.66 -4.41
C LEU A 166 -0.57 24.62 -3.90
N LEU A 167 -0.37 25.95 -4.01
CA LEU A 167 -1.33 26.93 -3.49
C LEU A 167 -2.68 26.89 -4.21
N ASP A 168 -2.71 26.62 -5.51
CA ASP A 168 -3.95 26.50 -6.28
C ASP A 168 -4.77 25.30 -5.81
N ASN A 169 -4.14 24.26 -5.26
CA ASN A 169 -4.79 23.02 -4.82
C ASN A 169 -5.14 23.01 -3.33
N LEU A 170 -4.75 24.01 -2.54
CA LEU A 170 -5.08 24.10 -1.11
C LEU A 170 -6.57 23.96 -0.76
N PRO A 171 -7.55 24.37 -1.60
CA PRO A 171 -8.97 24.21 -1.23
C PRO A 171 -9.38 22.77 -0.92
N TRP A 172 -8.92 21.78 -1.69
CA TRP A 172 -9.21 20.37 -1.46
C TRP A 172 -8.10 19.67 -0.66
N LEU A 173 -6.82 20.00 -0.96
CA LEU A 173 -5.66 19.38 -0.31
C LEU A 173 -5.58 19.79 1.17
N GLY A 174 -5.88 21.05 1.48
CA GLY A 174 -5.95 21.53 2.86
C GLY A 174 -7.07 20.86 3.67
N GLU A 175 -8.25 20.57 3.05
CA GLU A 175 -9.30 19.79 3.69
C GLU A 175 -8.83 18.35 3.98
N LEU A 176 -8.13 17.71 3.04
CA LEU A 176 -7.56 16.37 3.23
C LEU A 176 -6.54 16.34 4.37
N VAL A 177 -5.58 17.27 4.36
CA VAL A 177 -4.54 17.36 5.41
C VAL A 177 -5.16 17.65 6.78
N GLN A 178 -6.16 18.53 6.85
CA GLN A 178 -6.86 18.80 8.10
C GLN A 178 -7.60 17.56 8.60
N ALA A 179 -8.28 16.83 7.71
CA ALA A 179 -8.96 15.59 8.07
C ALA A 179 -7.99 14.53 8.60
N MET A 180 -6.81 14.37 7.99
CA MET A 180 -5.75 13.48 8.47
C MET A 180 -5.24 13.89 9.85
N ASN A 181 -5.04 15.18 10.10
CA ASN A 181 -4.59 15.70 11.40
C ASN A 181 -5.68 15.58 12.48
N ASP A 182 -6.97 15.78 12.14
CA ASP A 182 -8.09 15.54 13.05
C ASP A 182 -8.17 14.06 13.50
N LEU A 183 -7.68 13.14 12.66
CA LEU A 183 -7.53 11.72 12.99
C LEU A 183 -6.24 11.39 13.76
N GLY A 184 -5.41 12.39 14.07
CA GLY A 184 -4.15 12.21 14.79
C GLY A 184 -3.06 11.50 13.98
N TRP A 185 -3.08 11.65 12.64
CA TRP A 185 -2.08 10.98 11.79
C TRP A 185 -0.75 11.74 11.71
N GLY A 186 -0.69 13.01 12.17
CA GLY A 186 0.55 13.77 12.24
C GLY A 186 1.14 14.06 10.86
N VAL A 187 0.37 14.72 9.98
CA VAL A 187 0.89 15.15 8.67
C VAL A 187 2.00 16.17 8.88
N TYR A 188 3.21 15.86 8.42
CA TYR A 188 4.39 16.72 8.56
C TYR A 188 4.86 17.31 7.22
N SER A 189 4.43 16.75 6.08
CA SER A 189 4.72 17.30 4.75
C SER A 189 3.60 16.97 3.78
N PHE A 190 3.38 17.87 2.83
CA PHE A 190 2.57 17.63 1.64
C PHE A 190 3.02 18.58 0.54
N ASP A 191 3.09 18.10 -0.68
CA ASP A 191 3.63 18.90 -1.77
C ASP A 191 3.01 18.56 -3.14
N HIS A 192 3.39 19.36 -4.13
CA HIS A 192 3.17 19.08 -5.53
C HIS A 192 4.29 18.18 -6.03
N GLU A 193 3.91 17.00 -6.53
CA GLU A 193 4.84 16.03 -7.07
C GLU A 193 5.22 16.31 -8.54
N ASP A 194 6.01 15.39 -9.13
CA ASP A 194 6.74 15.59 -10.40
C ASP A 194 5.84 15.50 -11.66
N GLY A 195 4.55 15.26 -11.52
CA GLY A 195 3.58 15.27 -12.61
C GLY A 195 2.49 16.33 -12.44
N PRO A 196 2.10 17.10 -13.48
CA PRO A 196 0.95 17.99 -13.39
C PRO A 196 -0.29 17.30 -12.85
N GLY A 197 -0.85 17.81 -11.73
CA GLY A 197 -1.96 17.23 -10.99
C GLY A 197 -1.58 16.13 -10.02
N GLN A 198 -0.29 15.89 -9.76
CA GLN A 198 0.21 14.90 -8.82
C GLN A 198 0.57 15.55 -7.48
N PHE A 199 0.25 14.86 -6.38
CA PHE A 199 0.50 15.30 -5.02
C PHE A 199 1.00 14.15 -4.16
N GLU A 200 1.79 14.49 -3.14
CA GLU A 200 2.22 13.60 -2.08
C GLU A 200 1.77 14.11 -0.73
N THR A 201 1.47 13.20 0.19
CA THR A 201 1.24 13.52 1.60
C THR A 201 2.02 12.56 2.48
N ASP A 202 2.80 13.15 3.41
CA ASP A 202 3.62 12.44 4.37
C ASP A 202 3.07 12.61 5.79
N PHE A 203 2.93 11.51 6.50
CA PHE A 203 2.40 11.48 7.86
C PHE A 203 3.11 10.43 8.71
N ASP A 204 2.93 10.51 10.03
CA ASP A 204 3.62 9.67 10.98
C ASP A 204 3.44 8.19 10.69
N TYR A 205 4.57 7.45 10.70
CA TYR A 205 4.57 6.00 10.64
C TYR A 205 3.81 5.38 11.83
N ALA A 206 3.34 4.17 11.65
CA ALA A 206 2.65 3.42 12.70
C ALA A 206 3.09 1.96 12.72
N GLU A 207 2.59 1.21 13.69
CA GLU A 207 2.63 -0.25 13.64
C GLU A 207 1.94 -0.73 12.36
N VAL A 208 2.46 -1.79 11.77
CA VAL A 208 2.15 -2.19 10.39
C VAL A 208 0.66 -2.39 10.09
N LEU A 209 -0.11 -3.00 11.01
CA LEU A 209 -1.54 -3.23 10.80
C LEU A 209 -2.30 -1.90 10.82
N THR A 210 -1.97 -1.02 11.75
CA THR A 210 -2.52 0.34 11.83
C THR A 210 -2.20 1.13 10.55
N MET A 211 -0.98 1.02 10.01
CA MET A 211 -0.62 1.73 8.78
C MET A 211 -1.36 1.18 7.56
N ALA A 212 -1.54 -0.14 7.47
CA ALA A 212 -2.32 -0.74 6.39
C ALA A 212 -3.79 -0.32 6.45
N ASP A 213 -4.39 -0.26 7.65
CA ASP A 213 -5.74 0.28 7.87
C ASP A 213 -5.80 1.76 7.46
N ARG A 214 -4.80 2.58 7.85
CA ARG A 214 -4.71 4.02 7.49
C ARG A 214 -4.62 4.22 5.98
N LEU A 215 -3.79 3.46 5.26
CA LEU A 215 -3.68 3.61 3.79
C LEU A 215 -4.99 3.24 3.09
N THR A 216 -5.65 2.18 3.56
CA THR A 216 -6.98 1.78 3.05
C THR A 216 -8.00 2.90 3.25
N PHE A 217 -8.04 3.48 4.45
CA PHE A 217 -8.92 4.60 4.78
C PHE A 217 -8.52 5.89 4.04
N PHE A 218 -7.22 6.17 3.88
CA PHE A 218 -6.71 7.31 3.13
C PHE A 218 -7.22 7.33 1.69
N LYS A 219 -7.17 6.16 1.00
CA LYS A 219 -7.68 6.06 -0.37
C LYS A 219 -9.18 6.40 -0.46
N LEU A 220 -9.97 5.98 0.52
CA LEU A 220 -11.38 6.35 0.62
C LEU A 220 -11.53 7.86 0.87
N MET A 221 -10.86 8.38 1.89
CA MET A 221 -10.93 9.79 2.31
C MET A 221 -10.54 10.75 1.19
N ALA A 222 -9.41 10.49 0.51
CA ALA A 222 -8.94 11.33 -0.58
C ALA A 222 -9.91 11.35 -1.76
N LYS A 223 -10.53 10.21 -2.11
CA LYS A 223 -11.55 10.13 -3.16
C LYS A 223 -12.81 10.91 -2.79
N GLU A 224 -13.29 10.78 -1.56
CA GLU A 224 -14.51 11.46 -1.10
C GLU A 224 -14.30 12.97 -0.99
N ILE A 225 -13.18 13.42 -0.43
CA ILE A 225 -12.87 14.85 -0.35
C ILE A 225 -12.71 15.43 -1.75
N ALA A 226 -11.94 14.79 -2.65
CA ALA A 226 -11.82 15.25 -4.03
C ALA A 226 -13.20 15.32 -4.73
N HIS A 227 -14.04 14.29 -4.57
CA HIS A 227 -15.39 14.26 -5.15
C HIS A 227 -16.27 15.45 -4.71
N ARG A 228 -16.20 15.83 -3.44
CA ARG A 228 -16.91 17.00 -2.90
C ARG A 228 -16.49 18.32 -3.54
N HIS A 229 -15.27 18.40 -4.03
CA HIS A 229 -14.73 19.52 -4.82
C HIS A 229 -14.95 19.36 -6.34
N GLY A 230 -15.72 18.35 -6.79
CA GLY A 230 -15.97 18.09 -8.22
C GLY A 230 -14.76 17.52 -8.95
N LEU A 231 -13.83 16.87 -8.19
CA LEU A 231 -12.56 16.32 -8.68
C LEU A 231 -12.56 14.79 -8.62
N LEU A 232 -11.60 14.19 -9.29
CA LEU A 232 -11.26 12.77 -9.24
C LEU A 232 -9.89 12.60 -8.59
N ALA A 233 -9.80 11.96 -7.43
CA ALA A 233 -8.55 11.40 -6.93
C ALA A 233 -8.35 9.99 -7.51
N THR A 234 -7.21 9.75 -8.14
CA THR A 234 -6.86 8.45 -8.71
C THR A 234 -5.55 7.91 -8.15
N PHE A 235 -5.58 6.65 -7.76
CA PHE A 235 -4.46 5.86 -7.30
C PHE A 235 -3.95 4.89 -8.38
N MET A 236 -4.18 5.23 -9.64
CA MET A 236 -3.63 4.50 -10.78
C MET A 236 -2.10 4.66 -10.81
N PRO A 237 -1.30 3.58 -10.94
CA PRO A 237 0.16 3.65 -10.87
C PRO A 237 0.80 4.54 -11.92
N LYS A 238 0.23 4.57 -13.12
CA LYS A 238 0.72 5.38 -14.25
C LYS A 238 -0.47 5.87 -15.10
N PRO A 239 -1.16 6.95 -14.66
CA PRO A 239 -2.36 7.43 -15.37
C PRO A 239 -2.05 8.09 -16.72
N PHE A 240 -0.84 8.64 -16.89
CA PHE A 240 -0.42 9.33 -18.12
C PHE A 240 0.92 8.78 -18.61
N GLY A 241 1.04 8.62 -19.94
CA GLY A 241 2.26 8.11 -20.57
C GLY A 241 3.46 9.05 -20.48
N ASP A 242 3.20 10.34 -20.43
CA ASP A 242 4.16 11.46 -20.46
C ASP A 242 4.48 12.07 -19.08
N ARG A 243 3.93 11.54 -17.99
CA ARG A 243 4.15 12.04 -16.62
C ARG A 243 4.75 10.95 -15.74
N THR A 244 5.20 11.32 -14.55
CA THR A 244 5.62 10.37 -13.51
C THR A 244 4.48 9.43 -13.11
N GLY A 245 4.82 8.31 -12.49
CA GLY A 245 3.86 7.39 -11.88
C GLY A 245 3.70 7.66 -10.39
N SER A 246 2.69 7.05 -9.77
CA SER A 246 2.36 7.19 -8.36
C SER A 246 2.92 6.04 -7.53
N GLY A 247 3.94 6.34 -6.73
CA GLY A 247 4.53 5.42 -5.77
C GLY A 247 3.76 5.32 -4.46
N ALA A 248 4.07 4.29 -3.71
CA ALA A 248 3.76 4.15 -2.29
C ALA A 248 5.02 3.65 -1.61
N HIS A 249 5.98 4.53 -1.36
CA HIS A 249 7.26 4.08 -0.83
C HIS A 249 7.09 3.54 0.59
N PHE A 250 7.42 2.27 0.80
CA PHE A 250 7.30 1.61 2.10
C PHE A 250 8.56 1.86 2.92
N ASN A 251 8.46 2.72 3.93
CA ASN A 251 9.50 3.02 4.89
C ASN A 251 9.39 2.05 6.07
N MET A 252 10.30 1.10 6.17
CA MET A 252 10.23 -0.06 7.06
C MET A 252 11.29 0.00 8.15
N SER A 253 10.91 -0.38 9.37
CA SER A 253 11.85 -0.63 10.47
C SER A 253 11.31 -1.67 11.44
N LEU A 254 12.21 -2.37 12.14
CA LEU A 254 11.87 -3.20 13.28
C LEU A 254 12.18 -2.45 14.57
N ALA A 255 11.29 -2.53 15.53
CA ALA A 255 11.53 -2.09 16.90
C ALA A 255 11.52 -3.29 17.84
N ASP A 256 12.28 -3.19 18.91
CA ASP A 256 12.20 -4.13 20.01
C ASP A 256 10.80 -4.10 20.62
N LEU A 257 10.19 -5.26 20.77
CA LEU A 257 8.78 -5.39 21.17
C LEU A 257 8.53 -4.86 22.59
N GLN A 258 9.51 -4.94 23.49
CA GLN A 258 9.37 -4.55 24.89
C GLN A 258 9.73 -3.09 25.12
N THR A 259 10.84 -2.62 24.53
CA THR A 259 11.37 -1.27 24.77
C THR A 259 10.90 -0.24 23.75
N GLY A 260 10.47 -0.69 22.56
CA GLY A 260 10.15 0.18 21.44
C GLY A 260 11.37 0.77 20.73
N ALA A 261 12.60 0.40 21.12
CA ALA A 261 13.82 0.91 20.50
C ALA A 261 13.91 0.48 19.03
N ASN A 262 14.28 1.40 18.15
CA ASN A 262 14.49 1.11 16.73
C ASN A 262 15.73 0.24 16.54
N LEU A 263 15.55 -0.99 16.06
CA LEU A 263 16.61 -1.98 15.86
C LEU A 263 17.37 -1.79 14.53
N PHE A 264 16.90 -0.93 13.64
CA PHE A 264 17.59 -0.61 12.38
C PHE A 264 18.55 0.56 12.52
N ALA A 265 18.38 1.40 13.57
CA ALA A 265 19.25 2.54 13.81
C ALA A 265 20.57 2.11 14.42
N THR A 266 21.70 2.60 13.88
CA THR A 266 23.02 2.41 14.50
C THR A 266 23.14 3.25 15.79
N PRO A 267 23.88 2.81 16.79
CA PRO A 267 24.02 3.54 18.06
C PRO A 267 24.57 4.97 17.91
N ASP A 268 25.41 5.18 16.90
CA ASP A 268 26.03 6.47 16.59
C ASP A 268 25.22 7.29 15.57
N ALA A 269 24.04 6.80 15.17
CA ALA A 269 23.16 7.40 14.16
C ALA A 269 23.93 7.81 12.89
N THR A 270 24.91 7.02 12.46
CA THR A 270 25.71 7.31 11.26
C THR A 270 24.81 7.45 10.03
N PRO A 271 24.84 8.60 9.33
CA PRO A 271 24.02 8.81 8.14
C PRO A 271 24.19 7.73 7.07
N GLY A 272 23.06 7.20 6.58
CA GLY A 272 23.03 6.18 5.53
C GLY A 272 23.50 4.80 5.97
N LYS A 273 23.66 4.55 7.28
CA LYS A 273 23.95 3.23 7.83
C LYS A 273 22.75 2.66 8.57
N VAL A 274 22.71 1.34 8.60
CA VAL A 274 21.75 0.55 9.38
C VAL A 274 22.53 -0.53 10.14
N THR A 275 21.86 -1.15 11.10
CA THR A 275 22.43 -2.27 11.87
C THR A 275 22.58 -3.54 11.00
N ARG A 276 23.37 -4.50 11.47
CA ARG A 276 23.49 -5.82 10.82
C ARG A 276 22.13 -6.54 10.74
N LEU A 277 21.26 -6.36 11.73
CA LEU A 277 19.89 -6.88 11.71
C LEU A 277 19.12 -6.35 10.49
N ALA A 278 19.22 -5.05 10.22
CA ALA A 278 18.58 -4.44 9.06
C ALA A 278 19.22 -4.90 7.73
N GLU A 279 20.53 -5.17 7.71
CA GLU A 279 21.18 -5.77 6.52
C GLU A 279 20.63 -7.16 6.23
N HIS A 280 20.44 -8.00 7.24
CA HIS A 280 19.78 -9.30 7.08
C HIS A 280 18.36 -9.17 6.56
N PHE A 281 17.57 -8.21 7.10
CA PHE A 281 16.24 -7.90 6.61
C PHE A 281 16.24 -7.48 5.13
N ILE A 282 17.14 -6.57 4.74
CA ILE A 282 17.35 -6.15 3.36
C ILE A 282 17.64 -7.36 2.46
N ALA A 283 18.54 -8.24 2.88
CA ALA A 283 18.92 -9.41 2.11
C ALA A 283 17.74 -10.36 1.83
N GLY A 284 16.87 -10.57 2.84
CA GLY A 284 15.65 -11.34 2.67
C GLY A 284 14.70 -10.71 1.66
N VAL A 285 14.47 -9.41 1.76
CA VAL A 285 13.59 -8.69 0.80
C VAL A 285 14.17 -8.74 -0.62
N LEU A 286 15.48 -8.59 -0.79
CA LEU A 286 16.14 -8.69 -2.11
C LEU A 286 16.02 -10.10 -2.71
N ARG A 287 16.12 -11.16 -1.90
CA ARG A 287 15.97 -12.56 -2.33
C ARG A 287 14.62 -12.79 -2.98
N HIS A 288 13.55 -12.28 -2.36
CA HIS A 288 12.16 -12.46 -2.79
C HIS A 288 11.64 -11.31 -3.67
N ALA A 289 12.50 -10.36 -4.05
CA ALA A 289 12.09 -9.15 -4.78
C ALA A 289 11.26 -9.42 -6.05
N PRO A 290 11.53 -10.44 -6.88
CA PRO A 290 10.70 -10.74 -8.05
C PRO A 290 9.27 -11.14 -7.67
N ALA A 291 9.08 -11.95 -6.62
CA ALA A 291 7.77 -12.34 -6.13
C ALA A 291 7.05 -11.19 -5.43
N ILE A 292 7.76 -10.45 -4.58
CA ILE A 292 7.26 -9.24 -3.91
C ILE A 292 6.72 -8.24 -4.93
N CYS A 293 7.39 -8.08 -6.08
CA CYS A 293 6.98 -7.15 -7.15
C CYS A 293 5.54 -7.41 -7.63
N ALA A 294 5.11 -8.69 -7.73
CA ALA A 294 3.72 -9.02 -8.11
C ALA A 294 2.68 -8.45 -7.15
N VAL A 295 3.04 -8.26 -5.88
CA VAL A 295 2.12 -7.84 -4.81
C VAL A 295 2.14 -6.32 -4.60
N ILE A 296 3.32 -5.69 -4.72
CA ILE A 296 3.50 -4.26 -4.48
C ILE A 296 3.39 -3.41 -5.75
N ALA A 297 3.42 -4.05 -6.93
CA ALA A 297 3.18 -3.48 -8.24
C ALA A 297 2.16 -4.38 -8.98
N PRO A 298 0.88 -4.44 -8.50
CA PRO A 298 0.00 -5.57 -8.74
C PRO A 298 -0.83 -5.49 -10.02
N THR A 299 -0.61 -4.50 -10.87
CA THR A 299 -1.42 -4.29 -12.08
C THR A 299 -0.56 -4.25 -13.35
N VAL A 300 -1.14 -4.53 -14.50
CA VAL A 300 -0.46 -4.33 -15.81
C VAL A 300 0.04 -2.89 -15.96
N ASN A 301 -0.66 -1.93 -15.36
CA ASN A 301 -0.29 -0.52 -15.39
C ASN A 301 0.92 -0.20 -14.49
N SER A 302 1.16 -0.95 -13.43
CA SER A 302 2.31 -0.82 -12.52
C SER A 302 3.65 -0.89 -13.28
N TYR A 303 3.73 -1.77 -14.27
CA TYR A 303 4.95 -1.99 -15.08
C TYR A 303 5.20 -0.90 -16.13
N LYS A 304 4.24 0.01 -16.34
CA LYS A 304 4.45 1.26 -17.09
C LYS A 304 5.12 2.35 -16.22
N ARG A 305 5.12 2.18 -14.90
CA ARG A 305 5.89 2.99 -13.94
C ARG A 305 7.32 2.43 -13.78
N LEU A 306 7.48 1.10 -13.66
CA LEU A 306 8.76 0.41 -13.44
C LEU A 306 9.54 0.25 -14.76
N VAL A 307 9.94 1.36 -15.40
CA VAL A 307 10.67 1.36 -16.67
C VAL A 307 12.05 1.99 -16.51
N ALA A 308 13.08 1.28 -17.03
CA ALA A 308 14.43 1.82 -17.15
C ALA A 308 14.51 2.56 -18.49
N GLN A 309 14.95 3.77 -18.50
CA GLN A 309 15.25 4.59 -19.68
C GLN A 309 14.18 4.61 -20.82
N GLY A 310 13.99 5.73 -21.46
CA GLY A 310 13.06 5.86 -22.59
C GLY A 310 11.60 5.99 -22.17
N SER A 311 11.27 6.18 -20.86
CA SER A 311 9.99 6.79 -20.56
C SER A 311 9.95 8.14 -21.25
N MET A 312 8.89 8.42 -21.97
CA MET A 312 8.75 9.63 -22.80
C MET A 312 8.95 10.92 -21.99
N SER A 313 8.72 10.88 -20.66
CA SER A 313 8.96 12.01 -19.73
C SER A 313 10.42 12.19 -19.32
N GLY A 314 11.30 11.20 -19.52
CA GLY A 314 12.71 11.29 -19.12
C GLY A 314 12.96 11.36 -17.60
N PHE A 315 11.92 11.26 -16.75
CA PHE A 315 11.96 11.58 -15.31
C PHE A 315 11.31 10.51 -14.43
N THR A 316 11.60 9.25 -14.67
CA THR A 316 11.15 8.25 -13.70
C THR A 316 12.28 7.92 -12.73
N TRP A 317 12.01 8.11 -11.44
CA TRP A 317 12.85 7.68 -10.33
C TRP A 317 12.42 6.30 -9.81
N ALA A 318 11.47 5.63 -10.48
CA ALA A 318 11.04 4.29 -10.11
C ALA A 318 12.16 3.28 -10.33
N PRO A 319 12.52 2.47 -9.31
CA PRO A 319 13.62 1.54 -9.42
C PRO A 319 13.25 0.38 -10.33
N VAL A 320 14.22 -0.11 -11.08
CA VAL A 320 14.06 -1.28 -11.96
C VAL A 320 15.07 -2.38 -11.67
N PHE A 321 16.03 -2.12 -10.79
CA PHE A 321 17.08 -3.08 -10.43
C PHE A 321 16.91 -3.53 -8.98
N ILE A 322 17.08 -4.82 -8.75
CA ILE A 322 17.11 -5.47 -7.44
C ILE A 322 18.46 -5.15 -6.80
N CYS A 323 18.49 -4.11 -6.01
CA CYS A 323 19.67 -3.66 -5.27
C CYS A 323 19.28 -2.74 -4.11
N TYR A 324 20.24 -2.48 -3.23
CA TYR A 324 20.10 -1.56 -2.12
C TYR A 324 21.27 -0.59 -2.04
N GLY A 325 21.10 0.49 -1.30
CA GLY A 325 22.19 1.41 -1.01
C GLY A 325 21.76 2.71 -0.37
N ASN A 326 22.75 3.50 0.03
CA ASN A 326 22.57 4.72 0.79
C ASN A 326 22.04 5.84 -0.10
N ASN A 327 20.92 6.45 0.30
CA ASN A 327 20.33 7.64 -0.30
C ASN A 327 20.25 7.67 -1.84
N ASN A 328 20.38 6.52 -2.49
CA ASN A 328 20.34 6.36 -3.94
C ASN A 328 18.93 5.96 -4.40
N ARG A 329 18.21 6.89 -5.03
CA ARG A 329 16.83 6.71 -5.47
C ARG A 329 16.67 5.75 -6.65
N THR A 330 17.75 5.30 -7.28
CA THR A 330 17.71 4.31 -8.36
C THR A 330 17.69 2.87 -7.85
N ASN A 331 17.88 2.65 -6.56
CA ASN A 331 17.82 1.34 -5.91
C ASN A 331 16.38 0.96 -5.54
N MET A 332 16.07 -0.33 -5.60
CA MET A 332 14.80 -0.86 -5.07
C MET A 332 14.66 -0.58 -3.58
N LEU A 333 15.73 -0.87 -2.82
CA LEU A 333 15.80 -0.59 -1.38
C LEU A 333 16.79 0.53 -1.12
N ARG A 334 16.30 1.63 -0.58
CA ARG A 334 17.09 2.81 -0.23
C ARG A 334 17.21 2.90 1.29
N ILE A 335 18.41 3.23 1.78
CA ILE A 335 18.63 3.62 3.17
C ILE A 335 18.66 5.15 3.19
N PRO A 336 17.58 5.83 3.61
CA PRO A 336 17.55 7.29 3.66
C PRO A 336 18.46 7.82 4.76
N SER A 337 18.96 9.06 4.62
CA SER A 337 19.59 9.78 5.73
C SER A 337 18.50 10.29 6.70
N PRO A 338 18.66 10.17 8.03
CA PRO A 338 19.88 9.79 8.76
C PRO A 338 20.11 8.29 8.93
N GLY A 339 19.29 7.40 8.40
CA GLY A 339 19.34 5.95 8.62
C GLY A 339 18.18 5.47 9.51
N GLY A 340 18.32 4.26 10.06
CA GLY A 340 17.32 3.69 10.98
C GLY A 340 16.04 3.17 10.33
N ARG A 341 15.95 3.20 8.99
CA ARG A 341 14.86 2.62 8.20
C ARG A 341 15.35 2.20 6.82
N VAL A 342 14.57 1.37 6.17
CA VAL A 342 14.75 0.93 4.78
C VAL A 342 13.52 1.30 4.00
N GLU A 343 13.69 2.03 2.90
CA GLU A 343 12.62 2.45 2.00
C GLU A 343 12.55 1.52 0.79
N CYS A 344 11.42 0.85 0.56
CA CYS A 344 11.15 0.16 -0.70
C CYS A 344 10.47 1.11 -1.68
N ARG A 345 11.15 1.42 -2.77
CA ARG A 345 10.70 2.37 -3.79
C ARG A 345 9.93 1.72 -4.95
N ALA A 346 9.92 0.38 -5.02
CA ALA A 346 9.24 -0.34 -6.09
C ALA A 346 7.73 -0.38 -5.93
N ALA A 347 7.22 -0.26 -4.69
CA ALA A 347 5.80 -0.27 -4.42
C ALA A 347 5.08 0.91 -5.08
N ASP A 348 3.90 0.66 -5.63
CA ASP A 348 3.00 1.70 -6.10
C ASP A 348 1.71 1.78 -5.27
N ILE A 349 1.02 2.90 -5.39
CA ILE A 349 -0.12 3.22 -4.55
C ILE A 349 -1.36 2.35 -4.81
N SER A 350 -1.38 1.56 -5.90
CA SER A 350 -2.49 0.63 -6.17
C SER A 350 -2.44 -0.64 -5.33
N CYS A 351 -1.29 -0.93 -4.71
CA CYS A 351 -1.09 -2.17 -3.97
C CYS A 351 -2.11 -2.35 -2.82
N ASN A 352 -2.37 -3.63 -2.49
CA ASN A 352 -3.03 -4.01 -1.24
C ASN A 352 -1.99 -3.89 -0.11
N PRO A 353 -2.15 -2.92 0.83
CA PRO A 353 -1.13 -2.66 1.84
C PRO A 353 -0.92 -3.82 2.81
N TYR A 354 -1.96 -4.61 3.07
CA TYR A 354 -1.85 -5.76 3.96
C TYR A 354 -0.98 -6.86 3.34
N LEU A 355 -1.25 -7.22 2.09
CA LEU A 355 -0.50 -8.27 1.39
C LEU A 355 0.94 -7.84 1.09
N GLY A 356 1.13 -6.58 0.66
CA GLY A 356 2.46 -6.02 0.40
C GLY A 356 3.32 -6.02 1.66
N ALA A 357 2.77 -5.52 2.76
CA ALA A 357 3.48 -5.48 4.05
C ALA A 357 3.75 -6.88 4.63
N ALA A 358 2.79 -7.81 4.49
CA ALA A 358 2.94 -9.19 4.96
C ALA A 358 4.13 -9.88 4.27
N LEU A 359 4.18 -9.81 2.93
CA LEU A 359 5.24 -10.49 2.18
C LEU A 359 6.62 -9.85 2.41
N MET A 360 6.68 -8.51 2.51
CA MET A 360 7.92 -7.81 2.84
C MET A 360 8.42 -8.14 4.25
N LEU A 361 7.53 -8.17 5.24
CA LEU A 361 7.89 -8.53 6.60
C LEU A 361 8.39 -9.98 6.66
N ALA A 362 7.66 -10.92 6.07
CA ALA A 362 8.04 -12.33 6.06
C ALA A 362 9.42 -12.54 5.41
N ALA A 363 9.67 -11.90 4.26
CA ALA A 363 10.96 -11.94 3.57
C ALA A 363 12.09 -11.39 4.44
N GLY A 364 11.85 -10.25 5.10
CA GLY A 364 12.82 -9.67 6.03
C GLY A 364 13.10 -10.57 7.24
N LEU A 365 12.07 -11.20 7.81
CA LEU A 365 12.22 -12.15 8.93
C LEU A 365 12.98 -13.42 8.51
N GLU A 366 12.77 -13.92 7.29
CA GLU A 366 13.55 -15.02 6.74
C GLU A 366 15.03 -14.61 6.64
N GLY A 367 15.31 -13.43 6.08
CA GLY A 367 16.67 -12.90 6.01
C GLY A 367 17.37 -12.82 7.36
N ILE A 368 16.64 -12.43 8.42
CA ILE A 368 17.16 -12.39 9.80
C ILE A 368 17.40 -13.79 10.34
N ARG A 369 16.45 -14.72 10.17
CA ARG A 369 16.59 -16.11 10.67
C ARG A 369 17.78 -16.85 10.04
N GLU A 370 18.04 -16.59 8.76
CA GLU A 370 19.11 -17.21 7.98
C GLU A 370 20.40 -16.40 7.97
N GLU A 371 20.44 -15.24 8.64
CA GLU A 371 21.60 -14.33 8.70
C GLU A 371 22.14 -13.97 7.30
N LEU A 372 21.22 -13.72 6.35
CA LEU A 372 21.57 -13.46 4.95
C LEU A 372 22.43 -12.21 4.79
N ASP A 373 23.33 -12.23 3.82
CA ASP A 373 24.14 -11.07 3.44
C ASP A 373 23.53 -10.38 2.19
N PRO A 374 23.22 -9.08 2.25
CA PRO A 374 22.68 -8.35 1.11
C PRO A 374 23.70 -8.06 0.01
N GLY A 375 24.97 -8.37 0.23
CA GLY A 375 26.08 -8.07 -0.67
C GLY A 375 26.51 -6.60 -0.63
N VAL A 376 27.16 -6.15 -1.69
CA VAL A 376 27.71 -4.79 -1.76
C VAL A 376 26.62 -3.77 -2.11
N PRO A 377 26.48 -2.67 -1.35
CA PRO A 377 25.50 -1.64 -1.66
C PRO A 377 25.82 -0.92 -2.97
N ASN A 378 24.80 -0.64 -3.78
CA ASN A 378 24.93 0.14 -5.00
C ASN A 378 24.88 1.65 -4.69
N LEU A 379 26.02 2.31 -4.81
CA LEU A 379 26.19 3.74 -4.52
C LEU A 379 26.20 4.62 -5.78
N VAL A 380 26.04 4.03 -6.96
CA VAL A 380 26.07 4.74 -8.24
C VAL A 380 24.68 4.74 -8.90
N ASN A 381 24.47 5.67 -9.81
CA ASN A 381 23.22 5.70 -10.60
C ASN A 381 23.10 4.41 -11.44
N ALA A 382 22.17 3.52 -11.05
CA ALA A 382 21.98 2.24 -11.70
C ALA A 382 21.54 2.35 -13.16
N TYR A 383 20.88 3.46 -13.54
CA TYR A 383 20.43 3.68 -14.92
C TYR A 383 21.55 3.97 -15.90
N THR A 384 22.70 4.50 -15.42
CA THR A 384 23.83 4.86 -16.29
C THR A 384 24.82 3.72 -16.48
N LEU A 385 24.67 2.62 -15.72
CA LEU A 385 25.55 1.45 -15.84
C LEU A 385 25.31 0.70 -17.16
N SER A 386 26.40 0.30 -17.81
CA SER A 386 26.37 -0.63 -18.94
C SER A 386 25.90 -2.03 -18.52
N ALA A 387 25.51 -2.85 -19.47
CA ALA A 387 25.12 -4.23 -19.19
C ALA A 387 26.27 -5.04 -18.52
N ALA A 388 27.52 -4.79 -18.94
CA ALA A 388 28.73 -5.44 -18.36
C ALA A 388 28.91 -5.02 -16.88
N GLU A 389 28.85 -3.73 -16.59
CA GLU A 389 28.96 -3.21 -15.21
C GLU A 389 27.86 -3.71 -14.30
N ARG A 390 26.61 -3.83 -14.81
CA ARG A 390 25.51 -4.43 -14.05
C ARG A 390 25.77 -5.90 -13.74
N ALA A 391 26.23 -6.67 -14.73
CA ALA A 391 26.56 -8.09 -14.55
C ALA A 391 27.70 -8.28 -13.54
N GLU A 392 28.75 -7.48 -13.61
CA GLU A 392 29.86 -7.49 -12.65
C GLU A 392 29.41 -7.23 -11.22
N ARG A 393 28.43 -6.35 -11.04
CA ARG A 393 27.84 -6.00 -9.73
C ARG A 393 26.72 -6.95 -9.28
N GLY A 394 26.37 -7.93 -10.10
CA GLY A 394 25.25 -8.84 -9.82
C GLY A 394 23.87 -8.18 -9.81
N LEU A 395 23.72 -7.01 -10.46
CA LEU A 395 22.46 -6.30 -10.51
C LEU A 395 21.49 -6.98 -11.50
N THR A 396 20.44 -7.58 -10.98
CA THR A 396 19.35 -8.15 -11.76
C THR A 396 18.17 -7.16 -11.86
N MET A 397 17.33 -7.35 -12.86
CA MET A 397 16.15 -6.49 -13.03
C MET A 397 14.95 -7.06 -12.26
N LEU A 398 14.10 -6.18 -11.75
CA LEU A 398 12.72 -6.51 -11.38
C LEU A 398 11.97 -7.05 -12.61
N PRO A 399 10.92 -7.86 -12.41
CA PRO A 399 10.02 -8.26 -13.49
C PRO A 399 9.59 -7.06 -14.34
N ARG A 400 9.51 -7.25 -15.65
CA ARG A 400 9.18 -6.17 -16.58
C ARG A 400 7.70 -6.10 -16.94
N THR A 401 6.97 -7.16 -16.63
CA THR A 401 5.53 -7.29 -16.89
C THR A 401 4.85 -7.93 -15.69
N LEU A 402 3.52 -7.75 -15.60
CA LEU A 402 2.74 -8.48 -14.60
C LEU A 402 2.85 -9.99 -14.82
N GLY A 403 2.90 -10.45 -16.08
CA GLY A 403 3.11 -11.86 -16.40
C GLY A 403 4.41 -12.42 -15.81
N ASP A 404 5.54 -11.72 -15.98
CA ASP A 404 6.82 -12.14 -15.39
C ASP A 404 6.77 -12.17 -13.86
N ALA A 405 6.13 -11.16 -13.26
CA ALA A 405 6.05 -11.04 -11.81
C ALA A 405 5.20 -12.14 -11.18
N ILE A 406 4.04 -12.44 -11.78
CA ILE A 406 3.17 -13.51 -11.26
C ILE A 406 3.77 -14.90 -11.42
N GLU A 407 4.58 -15.12 -12.47
CA GLU A 407 5.32 -16.37 -12.62
C GLU A 407 6.46 -16.50 -11.58
N ALA A 408 7.09 -15.38 -11.21
CA ALA A 408 8.04 -15.36 -10.09
C ALA A 408 7.34 -15.63 -8.76
N PHE A 409 6.20 -15.00 -8.50
CA PHE A 409 5.38 -15.21 -7.32
C PHE A 409 4.91 -16.67 -7.19
N ALA A 410 4.43 -17.25 -8.28
CA ALA A 410 3.94 -18.64 -8.31
C ALA A 410 5.00 -19.71 -8.01
N ARG A 411 6.30 -19.35 -8.13
CA ARG A 411 7.43 -20.25 -7.84
C ARG A 411 8.10 -19.98 -6.50
N ASP A 412 7.66 -18.95 -5.79
CA ASP A 412 8.28 -18.51 -4.55
C ASP A 412 7.63 -19.22 -3.34
N PRO A 413 8.36 -20.09 -2.62
CA PRO A 413 7.79 -20.86 -1.51
C PRO A 413 7.43 -19.98 -0.32
N LEU A 414 8.07 -18.81 -0.15
CA LEU A 414 7.69 -17.86 0.89
C LEU A 414 6.33 -17.22 0.57
N ALA A 415 6.10 -16.85 -0.69
CA ALA A 415 4.81 -16.30 -1.12
C ALA A 415 3.66 -17.29 -0.86
N GLU A 416 3.84 -18.57 -1.19
CA GLU A 416 2.87 -19.63 -0.91
C GLU A 416 2.63 -19.76 0.60
N SER A 417 3.67 -19.80 1.41
CA SER A 417 3.58 -19.92 2.88
C SER A 417 2.84 -18.74 3.52
N VAL A 418 3.13 -17.51 3.07
CA VAL A 418 2.55 -16.28 3.63
C VAL A 418 1.07 -16.15 3.26
N PHE A 419 0.73 -16.40 1.98
CA PHE A 419 -0.63 -16.22 1.49
C PHE A 419 -1.57 -17.36 1.92
N GLY A 420 -1.03 -18.54 2.12
CA GLY A 420 -1.82 -19.77 2.30
C GLY A 420 -2.48 -20.22 0.98
N ASP A 421 -2.87 -21.48 0.93
CA ASP A 421 -3.29 -22.16 -0.32
C ASP A 421 -4.40 -21.40 -1.08
N ALA A 422 -5.46 -21.01 -0.38
CA ALA A 422 -6.63 -20.37 -1.01
C ALA A 422 -6.29 -18.99 -1.60
N MET A 423 -5.66 -18.10 -0.81
CA MET A 423 -5.29 -16.75 -1.28
C MET A 423 -4.18 -16.82 -2.33
N PHE A 424 -3.20 -17.71 -2.18
CA PHE A 424 -2.11 -17.88 -3.14
C PHE A 424 -2.65 -18.27 -4.53
N LYS A 425 -3.51 -19.28 -4.60
CA LYS A 425 -4.14 -19.70 -5.86
C LYS A 425 -5.03 -18.61 -6.47
N ALA A 426 -5.85 -17.96 -5.64
CA ALA A 426 -6.71 -16.87 -6.08
C ALA A 426 -5.89 -15.72 -6.65
N PHE A 427 -4.83 -15.29 -5.96
CA PHE A 427 -3.95 -14.20 -6.41
C PHE A 427 -3.34 -14.50 -7.77
N ILE A 428 -2.80 -15.72 -7.96
CA ILE A 428 -2.24 -16.16 -9.23
C ILE A 428 -3.30 -16.15 -10.33
N THR A 429 -4.49 -16.70 -10.06
CA THR A 429 -5.58 -16.78 -11.04
C THR A 429 -6.01 -15.39 -11.50
N TYR A 430 -6.39 -14.51 -10.57
CA TYR A 430 -6.83 -13.14 -10.90
C TYR A 430 -5.76 -12.35 -11.65
N LYS A 431 -4.48 -12.48 -11.27
CA LYS A 431 -3.40 -11.72 -11.90
C LYS A 431 -3.01 -12.28 -13.26
N ARG A 432 -3.12 -13.57 -13.48
CA ARG A 432 -2.98 -14.17 -14.81
C ARG A 432 -4.12 -13.75 -15.74
N GLU A 433 -5.36 -13.76 -15.27
CA GLU A 433 -6.51 -13.31 -16.05
C GLU A 433 -6.38 -11.83 -16.44
N GLU A 434 -5.95 -10.97 -15.53
CA GLU A 434 -5.67 -9.56 -15.80
C GLU A 434 -4.58 -9.41 -16.89
N TRP A 435 -3.49 -10.19 -16.76
CA TRP A 435 -2.39 -10.17 -17.73
C TRP A 435 -2.84 -10.67 -19.11
N GLU A 436 -3.52 -11.80 -19.20
CA GLU A 436 -4.00 -12.36 -20.47
C GLU A 436 -5.02 -11.44 -21.16
N SER A 437 -5.94 -10.88 -20.38
CA SER A 437 -6.91 -9.90 -20.90
C SER A 437 -6.23 -8.66 -21.48
N TYR A 438 -5.22 -8.12 -20.81
CA TYR A 438 -4.44 -6.99 -21.30
C TYR A 438 -3.58 -7.37 -22.51
N HIS A 439 -2.89 -8.51 -22.44
CA HIS A 439 -1.94 -8.94 -23.47
C HIS A 439 -2.61 -9.31 -24.79
N SER A 440 -3.82 -9.84 -24.74
CA SER A 440 -4.62 -10.16 -25.94
C SER A 440 -5.34 -8.97 -26.54
N ALA A 441 -5.42 -7.84 -25.83
CA ALA A 441 -6.09 -6.65 -26.34
C ALA A 441 -5.23 -5.92 -27.40
N VAL A 442 -5.81 -5.61 -28.56
CA VAL A 442 -5.14 -4.84 -29.60
C VAL A 442 -5.24 -3.34 -29.26
N SER A 443 -4.10 -2.71 -29.01
CA SER A 443 -4.02 -1.29 -28.64
C SER A 443 -4.12 -0.35 -29.86
N GLU A 444 -4.55 0.90 -29.64
CA GLU A 444 -4.51 1.94 -30.66
C GLU A 444 -3.09 2.15 -31.22
N TRP A 445 -2.06 2.02 -30.38
CA TRP A 445 -0.66 2.12 -30.80
C TRP A 445 -0.29 1.04 -31.82
N GLU A 446 -0.75 -0.21 -31.63
CA GLU A 446 -0.53 -1.31 -32.57
C GLU A 446 -1.27 -1.05 -33.89
N GLN A 447 -2.53 -0.60 -33.81
CA GLN A 447 -3.30 -0.24 -35.02
C GLN A 447 -2.63 0.88 -35.78
N GLN A 448 -2.25 1.98 -35.14
CA GLN A 448 -1.54 3.10 -35.78
C GLN A 448 -0.19 2.67 -36.37
N ARG A 449 0.49 1.71 -35.74
CA ARG A 449 1.81 1.25 -36.16
C ARG A 449 1.76 0.26 -37.30
N TYR A 450 0.77 -0.62 -37.32
CA TYR A 450 0.82 -1.82 -38.15
C TYR A 450 -0.26 -1.95 -39.20
N LEU A 451 -1.43 -1.25 -39.11
CA LEU A 451 -2.52 -1.41 -40.04
C LEU A 451 -2.14 -1.09 -41.51
N GLU A 452 -1.30 -0.07 -41.73
CA GLU A 452 -0.85 0.30 -43.06
C GLU A 452 0.58 -0.19 -43.38
N PHE A 453 1.26 -0.78 -42.37
CA PHE A 453 2.64 -1.21 -42.53
C PHE A 453 2.75 -2.60 -43.16
N PHE A 454 1.81 -3.46 -42.85
CA PHE A 454 1.66 -4.79 -43.41
C PHE A 454 0.43 -4.85 -44.32
#